data_2ef88d2ec8d153e3e36c76488c15768a
#
_entry.id   2ef88d2ec8d153e3e36c76488c15768a
#
_cell.length_a   1.000
_cell.length_b   1.000
_cell.length_c   1.000
_cell.angle_alpha   90.00
_cell.angle_beta   90.00
_cell.angle_gamma   90.00
#
_symmetry.space_group_name_H-M   'P 1'
#
loop_
_entity.id
_entity.type
_entity.pdbx_description
1 polymer ?
#
loop_
_entity_poly.entity_id
_entity_poly.type
_entity_poly.pdbx_seq_one_letter_code
_entity_poly.pdbx_strand_id
1 'polypeptide(L)'
;MDKKEKYQKVLEQIKAETLTDTVAFRLVENVSPSIFESKIGGTPYIPHDAEIPDDSFGAQLRFLAQIDCENLKTLPDFPHKGLLQFFISEDDILGLEEENGFKVFYYEELDKTVREEECRAKIKPLNDPDERYMPVEEEYGMEFKPCKMSITMEDFRYEELAKRRLGGDEIDEELFDSVFFDYDSKSDGDNDGYHEHRLGGYPFFTQFDPRDDENQHEILLLQLDSDFKDGDDRIMWGDAGIGNFFISSEDLKNRDFTKVLYNWDCG
;
A
#
# COMPACT_ATOMS: atom_id res chain seq x y z
N MET A 1 26.62 -29.46 9.32
CA MET A 1 25.81 -28.52 8.53
C MET A 1 26.66 -27.27 8.39
N ASP A 2 26.93 -26.86 7.19
CA ASP A 2 27.66 -25.62 6.99
C ASP A 2 26.78 -24.38 7.32
N LYS A 3 27.39 -23.21 7.38
CA LYS A 3 26.69 -21.97 7.79
C LYS A 3 25.60 -21.58 6.76
N LYS A 4 25.87 -21.79 5.48
CA LYS A 4 24.93 -21.54 4.39
C LYS A 4 23.70 -22.44 4.48
N GLU A 5 23.88 -23.75 4.71
CA GLU A 5 22.78 -24.70 4.91
C GLU A 5 21.95 -24.37 6.16
N LYS A 6 22.59 -23.86 7.23
CA LYS A 6 21.89 -23.43 8.45
C LYS A 6 20.99 -22.22 8.12
N TYR A 7 21.51 -21.23 7.41
CA TYR A 7 20.75 -20.03 7.03
C TYR A 7 19.58 -20.36 6.11
N GLN A 8 19.80 -21.19 5.09
CA GLN A 8 18.71 -21.65 4.20
C GLN A 8 17.56 -22.29 4.97
N LYS A 9 17.84 -23.16 5.93
CA LYS A 9 16.81 -23.77 6.77
C LYS A 9 16.08 -22.78 7.65
N VAL A 10 16.80 -21.80 8.20
CA VAL A 10 16.17 -20.75 9.02
C VAL A 10 15.23 -19.91 8.14
N LEU A 11 15.63 -19.54 6.93
CA LEU A 11 14.79 -18.81 5.98
C LEU A 11 13.55 -19.62 5.60
N GLU A 12 13.68 -20.90 5.28
CA GLU A 12 12.54 -21.78 4.98
C GLU A 12 11.54 -21.83 6.16
N GLN A 13 12.05 -21.88 7.40
CA GLN A 13 11.21 -21.87 8.58
C GLN A 13 10.50 -20.52 8.77
N ILE A 14 11.21 -19.41 8.63
CA ILE A 14 10.65 -18.06 8.72
C ILE A 14 9.54 -17.90 7.68
N LYS A 15 9.80 -18.23 6.42
CA LYS A 15 8.80 -18.15 5.34
C LYS A 15 7.58 -19.02 5.62
N ALA A 16 7.76 -20.23 6.09
CA ALA A 16 6.64 -21.12 6.41
C ALA A 16 5.78 -20.63 7.59
N GLU A 17 6.40 -20.02 8.60
CA GLU A 17 5.72 -19.55 9.80
C GLU A 17 5.03 -18.20 9.63
N THR A 18 5.53 -17.38 8.71
CA THR A 18 5.02 -16.03 8.44
C THR A 18 4.06 -16.00 7.25
N LEU A 19 3.79 -17.14 6.61
CA LEU A 19 2.90 -17.20 5.45
C LEU A 19 1.50 -16.67 5.79
N THR A 20 1.10 -15.60 5.14
CA THR A 20 -0.18 -14.91 5.38
C THR A 20 -0.93 -14.62 4.09
N ASP A 21 -2.23 -14.36 4.20
CA ASP A 21 -3.05 -13.94 3.07
C ASP A 21 -2.77 -12.48 2.70
N THR A 22 -2.74 -12.20 1.40
CA THR A 22 -2.66 -10.87 0.81
C THR A 22 -3.56 -10.80 -0.42
N VAL A 23 -3.94 -9.62 -0.82
CA VAL A 23 -4.64 -9.37 -2.08
C VAL A 23 -3.77 -8.43 -2.90
N ALA A 24 -3.08 -9.02 -3.87
CA ALA A 24 -2.33 -8.25 -4.85
C ALA A 24 -3.27 -7.70 -5.93
N PHE A 25 -2.87 -6.64 -6.62
CA PHE A 25 -3.60 -6.12 -7.76
C PHE A 25 -2.65 -5.54 -8.82
N ARG A 26 -3.17 -5.44 -10.04
CA ARG A 26 -2.50 -4.75 -11.13
C ARG A 26 -3.41 -3.70 -11.75
N LEU A 27 -2.81 -2.72 -12.42
CA LEU A 27 -3.52 -1.66 -13.12
C LEU A 27 -4.12 -2.16 -14.42
N VAL A 28 -5.35 -1.71 -14.71
CA VAL A 28 -6.07 -1.99 -15.96
C VAL A 28 -6.30 -0.67 -16.69
N GLU A 29 -5.74 -0.56 -17.88
CA GLU A 29 -5.84 0.61 -18.76
C GLU A 29 -7.07 0.55 -19.65
N ASN A 30 -7.39 1.71 -20.25
CA ASN A 30 -8.48 1.85 -21.22
C ASN A 30 -9.85 1.41 -20.68
N VAL A 31 -10.05 1.59 -19.38
CA VAL A 31 -11.32 1.40 -18.68
C VAL A 31 -11.74 2.71 -18.01
N SER A 32 -13.02 2.86 -17.73
CA SER A 32 -13.56 3.99 -16.97
C SER A 32 -14.39 3.44 -15.82
N PRO A 33 -13.75 3.09 -14.70
CA PRO A 33 -14.46 2.57 -13.55
C PRO A 33 -15.43 3.62 -13.01
N SER A 34 -16.62 3.19 -12.63
CA SER A 34 -17.59 4.08 -12.00
C SER A 34 -17.08 4.60 -10.64
N ILE A 35 -17.73 5.61 -10.09
CA ILE A 35 -17.42 6.11 -8.74
C ILE A 35 -17.67 5.09 -7.62
N PHE A 36 -18.21 3.91 -7.94
CA PHE A 36 -18.50 2.84 -6.99
C PHE A 36 -17.58 1.62 -7.14
N GLU A 37 -16.61 1.67 -8.05
CA GLU A 37 -15.67 0.57 -8.32
C GLU A 37 -14.26 0.92 -7.82
N SER A 38 -13.44 -0.12 -7.67
CA SER A 38 -12.02 0.07 -7.34
C SER A 38 -11.28 0.76 -8.47
N LYS A 39 -10.46 1.76 -8.13
CA LYS A 39 -9.66 2.54 -9.08
C LYS A 39 -8.47 3.23 -8.42
N ILE A 40 -7.50 3.56 -9.25
CA ILE A 40 -6.41 4.49 -8.94
C ILE A 40 -6.63 5.75 -9.76
N GLY A 41 -6.52 6.93 -9.13
CA GLY A 41 -6.78 8.22 -9.78
C GLY A 41 -8.24 8.43 -10.23
N GLY A 42 -8.48 9.45 -11.03
CA GLY A 42 -9.81 9.79 -11.54
C GLY A 42 -10.76 10.42 -10.50
N THR A 43 -12.04 10.15 -10.63
CA THR A 43 -13.08 10.74 -9.76
C THR A 43 -13.52 9.73 -8.68
N PRO A 44 -13.32 10.03 -7.36
CA PRO A 44 -13.78 9.18 -6.28
C PRO A 44 -15.30 9.30 -6.04
N TYR A 45 -15.85 8.35 -5.30
CA TYR A 45 -17.17 8.52 -4.67
C TYR A 45 -17.09 9.56 -3.57
N ILE A 46 -17.98 10.56 -3.59
CA ILE A 46 -18.11 11.58 -2.53
C ILE A 46 -19.59 11.69 -2.18
N PRO A 47 -20.03 11.40 -0.94
CA PRO A 47 -21.42 11.57 -0.53
C PRO A 47 -21.96 12.97 -0.81
N HIS A 48 -23.29 13.13 -0.94
CA HIS A 48 -23.93 14.41 -1.22
C HIS A 48 -23.52 15.54 -0.27
N ASP A 49 -23.41 15.23 1.01
CA ASP A 49 -23.14 16.16 2.11
C ASP A 49 -21.66 16.16 2.58
N ALA A 50 -20.79 15.40 1.89
CA ALA A 50 -19.36 15.37 2.18
C ALA A 50 -18.55 16.23 1.21
N GLU A 51 -17.40 16.68 1.67
CA GLU A 51 -16.37 17.38 0.90
C GLU A 51 -15.03 16.66 1.05
N ILE A 52 -14.15 16.83 0.07
CA ILE A 52 -12.74 16.42 0.23
C ILE A 52 -12.08 17.43 1.16
N PRO A 53 -11.43 17.02 2.26
CA PRO A 53 -10.79 17.94 3.19
C PRO A 53 -9.61 18.66 2.55
N ASP A 54 -9.28 19.80 3.14
CA ASP A 54 -8.06 20.54 2.83
C ASP A 54 -6.93 20.05 3.79
N ASP A 55 -5.69 20.14 3.34
CA ASP A 55 -4.49 19.96 4.16
C ASP A 55 -4.26 21.14 5.13
N SER A 56 -3.14 21.13 5.86
CA SER A 56 -2.80 22.19 6.83
C SER A 56 -2.54 23.56 6.20
N PHE A 57 -2.29 23.62 4.89
CA PHE A 57 -2.04 24.87 4.14
C PHE A 57 -3.28 25.36 3.39
N GLY A 58 -4.38 24.62 3.43
CA GLY A 58 -5.64 24.94 2.79
C GLY A 58 -5.73 24.50 1.32
N ALA A 59 -4.82 23.63 0.88
CA ALA A 59 -4.93 22.91 -0.38
C ALA A 59 -5.82 21.68 -0.19
N GLN A 60 -6.72 21.40 -1.15
CA GLN A 60 -7.55 20.22 -1.08
C GLN A 60 -6.72 18.97 -1.30
N LEU A 61 -6.86 17.97 -0.42
CA LEU A 61 -6.26 16.65 -0.60
C LEU A 61 -6.65 16.05 -1.95
N ARG A 62 -5.73 15.30 -2.54
CA ARG A 62 -5.91 14.64 -3.83
C ARG A 62 -6.26 13.18 -3.67
N PHE A 63 -7.18 12.73 -4.47
CA PHE A 63 -7.58 11.34 -4.51
C PHE A 63 -6.47 10.48 -5.12
N LEU A 64 -6.06 9.45 -4.38
CA LEU A 64 -5.02 8.49 -4.79
C LEU A 64 -5.66 7.19 -5.28
N ALA A 65 -6.44 6.55 -4.41
CA ALA A 65 -6.97 5.21 -4.65
C ALA A 65 -8.33 4.99 -3.98
N GLN A 66 -9.15 4.13 -4.57
CA GLN A 66 -10.41 3.63 -4.01
C GLN A 66 -10.51 2.13 -4.19
N ILE A 67 -10.85 1.43 -3.11
CA ILE A 67 -10.99 -0.02 -3.08
C ILE A 67 -12.44 -0.38 -2.74
N ASP A 68 -13.10 -1.10 -3.63
CA ASP A 68 -14.34 -1.81 -3.29
C ASP A 68 -13.97 -2.99 -2.39
N CYS A 69 -14.41 -2.91 -1.14
CA CYS A 69 -14.06 -3.89 -0.10
C CYS A 69 -14.59 -5.31 -0.39
N GLU A 70 -15.49 -5.48 -1.35
CA GLU A 70 -15.88 -6.81 -1.81
C GLU A 70 -14.72 -7.62 -2.42
N ASN A 71 -13.67 -6.95 -2.89
CA ASN A 71 -12.46 -7.58 -3.38
C ASN A 71 -11.55 -8.12 -2.26
N LEU A 72 -11.82 -7.76 -0.99
CA LEU A 72 -10.96 -8.07 0.15
C LEU A 72 -11.47 -9.25 1.00
N LYS A 73 -12.41 -10.05 0.50
CA LYS A 73 -13.07 -11.15 1.25
C LYS A 73 -12.11 -12.22 1.78
N THR A 74 -10.91 -12.33 1.23
CA THR A 74 -9.88 -13.26 1.70
C THR A 74 -9.04 -12.70 2.86
N LEU A 75 -9.18 -11.42 3.19
CA LEU A 75 -8.52 -10.75 4.31
C LEU A 75 -9.53 -10.61 5.47
N PRO A 76 -9.50 -11.49 6.49
CA PRO A 76 -10.61 -11.62 7.44
C PRO A 76 -10.87 -10.39 8.30
N ASP A 77 -9.83 -9.60 8.60
CA ASP A 77 -9.95 -8.40 9.44
C ASP A 77 -10.38 -7.14 8.64
N PHE A 78 -10.24 -7.16 7.32
CA PHE A 78 -10.65 -6.06 6.45
C PHE A 78 -12.17 -5.94 6.34
N PRO A 79 -12.70 -4.74 6.01
CA PRO A 79 -14.10 -4.63 5.61
C PRO A 79 -14.36 -5.42 4.33
N HIS A 80 -15.54 -6.04 4.22
CA HIS A 80 -15.95 -6.82 3.03
C HIS A 80 -17.11 -6.17 2.29
N LYS A 81 -17.39 -4.90 2.58
CA LYS A 81 -18.50 -4.11 2.03
C LYS A 81 -18.09 -2.64 2.01
N GLY A 82 -18.61 -1.90 1.06
CA GLY A 82 -18.37 -0.47 0.98
C GLY A 82 -17.05 -0.12 0.30
N LEU A 83 -16.63 1.12 0.45
CA LEU A 83 -15.43 1.69 -0.19
C LEU A 83 -14.42 2.16 0.84
N LEU A 84 -13.17 1.82 0.63
CA LEU A 84 -12.01 2.37 1.32
C LEU A 84 -11.30 3.33 0.36
N GLN A 85 -11.05 4.58 0.78
CA GLN A 85 -10.47 5.62 -0.06
C GLN A 85 -9.24 6.23 0.59
N PHE A 86 -8.26 6.58 -0.25
CA PHE A 86 -6.98 7.15 0.15
C PHE A 86 -6.78 8.49 -0.55
N PHE A 87 -6.43 9.50 0.23
CA PHE A 87 -6.15 10.86 -0.23
C PHE A 87 -4.83 11.32 0.35
N ILE A 88 -4.04 12.07 -0.42
CA ILE A 88 -2.76 12.65 -0.02
C ILE A 88 -2.68 14.12 -0.43
N SER A 89 -1.79 14.90 0.19
CA SER A 89 -1.50 16.27 -0.25
C SER A 89 -0.76 16.29 -1.59
N GLU A 90 -0.86 17.41 -2.30
CA GLU A 90 -0.20 17.65 -3.59
C GLU A 90 1.16 18.37 -3.45
N ASP A 91 1.68 18.50 -2.22
CA ASP A 91 2.99 19.12 -1.99
C ASP A 91 4.16 18.23 -2.48
N ASP A 92 5.37 18.76 -2.44
CA ASP A 92 6.58 18.09 -2.95
C ASP A 92 7.02 16.86 -2.15
N ILE A 93 6.46 16.65 -0.95
CA ILE A 93 6.65 15.45 -0.12
C ILE A 93 5.37 14.64 0.04
N LEU A 94 4.34 14.94 -0.75
CA LEU A 94 3.07 14.21 -0.80
C LEU A 94 2.39 14.05 0.57
N GLY A 95 2.49 15.09 1.42
CA GLY A 95 1.86 15.15 2.73
C GLY A 95 2.57 14.38 3.84
N LEU A 96 3.81 13.93 3.64
CA LEU A 96 4.50 13.04 4.59
C LEU A 96 4.77 13.68 5.96
N GLU A 97 5.10 14.97 6.01
CA GLU A 97 5.45 15.70 7.24
C GLU A 97 4.29 16.53 7.81
N GLU A 98 3.10 16.44 7.23
CA GLU A 98 1.95 17.24 7.62
C GLU A 98 0.94 16.49 8.49
N GLU A 99 0.41 17.13 9.53
CA GLU A 99 -0.63 16.56 10.39
C GLU A 99 -1.88 16.13 9.62
N ASN A 100 -2.24 16.86 8.56
CA ASN A 100 -3.38 16.58 7.68
C ASN A 100 -2.97 16.29 6.23
N GLY A 101 -1.73 15.88 5.99
CA GLY A 101 -1.18 15.65 4.65
C GLY A 101 -1.75 14.43 3.93
N PHE A 102 -2.50 13.59 4.63
CA PHE A 102 -3.23 12.46 4.05
C PHE A 102 -4.54 12.18 4.79
N LYS A 103 -5.44 11.40 4.15
CA LYS A 103 -6.68 10.94 4.77
C LYS A 103 -7.12 9.61 4.20
N VAL A 104 -7.64 8.75 5.09
CA VAL A 104 -8.30 7.51 4.70
C VAL A 104 -9.77 7.57 5.11
N PHE A 105 -10.67 7.30 4.16
CA PHE A 105 -12.10 7.24 4.42
C PHE A 105 -12.62 5.83 4.20
N TYR A 106 -13.60 5.45 5.01
CA TYR A 106 -14.36 4.23 4.82
C TYR A 106 -15.85 4.54 4.77
N TYR A 107 -16.49 4.16 3.67
CA TYR A 107 -17.93 4.27 3.48
C TYR A 107 -18.54 2.87 3.41
N GLU A 108 -19.13 2.41 4.50
CA GLU A 108 -19.76 1.08 4.54
C GLU A 108 -21.01 1.03 3.65
N GLU A 109 -21.83 2.07 3.69
CA GLU A 109 -23.04 2.21 2.88
C GLU A 109 -22.86 3.29 1.82
N LEU A 110 -23.21 2.97 0.59
CA LEU A 110 -23.06 3.88 -0.55
C LEU A 110 -24.41 4.37 -1.02
N ASP A 111 -24.59 5.68 -1.06
CA ASP A 111 -25.74 6.28 -1.72
C ASP A 111 -25.60 6.19 -3.25
N LYS A 112 -26.32 5.24 -3.82
CA LYS A 112 -26.30 4.99 -5.27
C LYS A 112 -27.00 6.11 -6.09
N THR A 113 -27.55 7.13 -5.45
CA THR A 113 -28.10 8.32 -6.13
C THR A 113 -27.04 9.37 -6.43
N VAL A 114 -25.87 9.31 -5.78
CA VAL A 114 -24.71 10.16 -6.07
C VAL A 114 -24.26 9.95 -7.52
N ARG A 115 -24.00 11.05 -8.22
CA ARG A 115 -23.55 11.04 -9.60
C ARG A 115 -22.09 11.48 -9.71
N GLU A 116 -21.42 10.96 -10.70
CA GLU A 116 -20.01 11.28 -10.96
C GLU A 116 -19.79 12.77 -11.21
N GLU A 117 -20.70 13.43 -11.95
CA GLU A 117 -20.60 14.86 -12.21
C GLU A 117 -20.66 15.70 -10.92
N GLU A 118 -21.43 15.25 -9.92
CA GLU A 118 -21.50 15.87 -8.62
C GLU A 118 -20.18 15.70 -7.84
N CYS A 119 -19.61 14.49 -7.85
CA CYS A 119 -18.30 14.22 -7.24
C CYS A 119 -17.22 15.07 -7.91
N ARG A 120 -17.19 15.08 -9.24
CA ARG A 120 -16.23 15.88 -10.02
C ARG A 120 -16.31 17.37 -9.73
N ALA A 121 -17.52 17.89 -9.50
CA ALA A 121 -17.73 19.31 -9.16
C ALA A 121 -17.16 19.71 -7.78
N LYS A 122 -16.90 18.74 -6.90
CA LYS A 122 -16.28 18.95 -5.57
C LYS A 122 -14.74 18.94 -5.60
N ILE A 123 -14.14 18.51 -6.70
CA ILE A 123 -12.69 18.49 -6.89
C ILE A 123 -12.22 19.89 -7.28
N LYS A 124 -11.44 20.53 -6.41
CA LYS A 124 -10.83 21.84 -6.70
C LYS A 124 -9.70 21.68 -7.73
N PRO A 125 -9.44 22.71 -8.56
CA PRO A 125 -8.24 22.76 -9.40
C PRO A 125 -6.95 22.60 -8.57
N LEU A 126 -5.87 22.15 -9.21
CA LEU A 126 -4.53 22.16 -8.60
C LEU A 126 -4.14 23.61 -8.26
N ASN A 127 -3.42 23.80 -7.15
CA ASN A 127 -2.91 25.11 -6.75
C ASN A 127 -1.87 25.62 -7.74
N ASP A 128 -0.96 24.77 -8.16
CA ASP A 128 -0.01 25.02 -9.24
C ASP A 128 -0.02 23.84 -10.25
N PRO A 129 -0.66 24.02 -11.43
CA PRO A 129 -0.70 22.98 -12.44
C PRO A 129 0.66 22.65 -13.08
N ASP A 130 1.64 23.54 -12.94
CA ASP A 130 2.99 23.36 -13.51
C ASP A 130 3.92 22.60 -12.52
N GLU A 131 3.57 22.59 -11.23
CA GLU A 131 4.27 21.84 -10.16
C GLU A 131 3.40 20.65 -9.70
N ARG A 132 3.38 19.59 -10.51
CA ARG A 132 2.63 18.37 -10.17
C ARG A 132 3.55 17.37 -9.50
N TYR A 133 3.21 17.01 -8.27
CA TYR A 133 3.94 15.98 -7.52
C TYR A 133 3.15 14.69 -7.35
N MET A 134 1.84 14.66 -7.74
CA MET A 134 1.01 13.47 -7.59
C MET A 134 1.62 12.24 -8.27
N PRO A 135 1.70 11.11 -7.57
CA PRO A 135 2.28 9.88 -8.12
C PRO A 135 1.45 9.29 -9.26
N VAL A 136 0.19 9.73 -9.42
CA VAL A 136 -0.74 9.25 -10.45
C VAL A 136 -1.39 10.43 -11.16
N GLU A 137 -1.32 10.46 -12.48
CA GLU A 137 -1.99 11.49 -13.30
C GLU A 137 -3.26 10.98 -13.99
N GLU A 138 -3.32 9.69 -14.32
CA GLU A 138 -4.41 9.08 -15.08
C GLU A 138 -5.31 8.20 -14.21
N GLU A 139 -6.47 7.80 -14.75
CA GLU A 139 -7.38 6.86 -14.10
C GLU A 139 -7.11 5.43 -14.57
N TYR A 140 -6.96 4.51 -13.62
CA TYR A 140 -6.77 3.09 -13.87
C TYR A 140 -7.81 2.27 -13.13
N GLY A 141 -8.33 1.22 -13.78
CA GLY A 141 -9.05 0.15 -13.09
C GLY A 141 -8.07 -0.74 -12.32
N MET A 142 -8.61 -1.63 -11.51
CA MET A 142 -7.84 -2.57 -10.72
C MET A 142 -8.32 -4.01 -10.96
N GLU A 143 -7.39 -4.93 -11.18
CA GLU A 143 -7.66 -6.37 -11.21
C GLU A 143 -6.99 -7.03 -10.01
N PHE A 144 -7.77 -7.71 -9.17
CA PHE A 144 -7.34 -8.27 -7.90
C PHE A 144 -7.04 -9.76 -7.98
N LYS A 145 -5.99 -10.18 -7.28
CA LYS A 145 -5.56 -11.59 -7.16
C LYS A 145 -5.29 -11.92 -5.69
N PRO A 146 -6.18 -12.66 -5.02
CA PRO A 146 -5.87 -13.22 -3.71
C PRO A 146 -4.68 -14.18 -3.79
N CYS A 147 -3.71 -14.01 -2.93
CA CYS A 147 -2.51 -14.84 -2.87
C CYS A 147 -1.98 -14.95 -1.44
N LYS A 148 -0.85 -15.58 -1.26
CA LYS A 148 -0.14 -15.67 0.03
C LYS A 148 1.28 -15.20 -0.15
N MET A 149 1.81 -14.56 0.89
CA MET A 149 3.20 -14.16 0.95
C MET A 149 3.78 -14.40 2.33
N SER A 150 5.09 -14.51 2.39
CA SER A 150 5.85 -14.57 3.63
C SER A 150 6.42 -13.19 3.94
N ILE A 151 6.93 -13.02 5.17
CA ILE A 151 7.58 -11.77 5.58
C ILE A 151 8.72 -11.40 4.63
N THR A 152 8.81 -10.11 4.31
CA THR A 152 9.90 -9.51 3.53
C THR A 152 11.07 -9.13 4.43
N MET A 153 12.26 -8.93 3.87
CA MET A 153 13.42 -8.45 4.64
C MET A 153 13.25 -7.04 5.17
N GLU A 154 12.49 -6.26 4.46
CA GLU A 154 12.22 -4.86 4.75
C GLU A 154 11.25 -4.67 5.93
N ASP A 155 10.47 -5.69 6.30
CA ASP A 155 9.58 -5.63 7.46
C ASP A 155 10.40 -5.59 8.77
N PHE A 156 10.15 -4.59 9.62
CA PHE A 156 10.91 -4.34 10.86
C PHE A 156 11.05 -5.56 11.79
N ARG A 157 10.12 -6.52 11.71
CA ARG A 157 10.13 -7.75 12.53
C ARG A 157 11.08 -8.81 12.02
N TYR A 158 11.55 -8.70 10.78
CA TYR A 158 12.30 -9.74 10.10
C TYR A 158 13.64 -10.03 10.79
N GLU A 159 14.41 -8.99 11.11
CA GLU A 159 15.76 -9.14 11.70
C GLU A 159 15.71 -9.81 13.08
N GLU A 160 14.75 -9.41 13.93
CA GLU A 160 14.57 -10.03 15.25
C GLU A 160 14.16 -11.50 15.12
N LEU A 161 13.25 -11.80 14.18
CA LEU A 161 12.81 -13.17 13.91
C LEU A 161 13.97 -14.04 13.46
N ALA A 162 14.84 -13.54 12.57
CA ALA A 162 16.04 -14.22 12.10
C ALA A 162 17.04 -14.47 13.25
N LYS A 163 17.32 -13.45 14.06
CA LYS A 163 18.20 -13.56 15.25
C LYS A 163 17.69 -14.62 16.24
N ARG A 164 16.40 -14.62 16.51
CA ARG A 164 15.75 -15.60 17.40
C ARG A 164 15.89 -17.03 16.87
N ARG A 165 15.73 -17.24 15.57
CA ARG A 165 15.84 -18.57 14.92
C ARG A 165 17.28 -19.06 14.81
N LEU A 166 18.24 -18.17 14.69
CA LEU A 166 19.66 -18.52 14.69
C LEU A 166 20.22 -18.85 16.08
N GLY A 167 19.42 -18.62 17.14
CA GLY A 167 19.76 -19.01 18.50
C GLY A 167 20.80 -18.10 19.18
N GLY A 168 20.87 -16.82 18.76
CA GLY A 168 21.80 -15.82 19.30
C GLY A 168 23.24 -15.97 18.78
N ASP A 169 23.48 -16.82 17.79
CA ASP A 169 24.75 -16.82 17.07
C ASP A 169 24.95 -15.47 16.37
N GLU A 170 26.19 -15.01 16.31
CA GLU A 170 26.53 -13.80 15.54
C GLU A 170 26.19 -14.04 14.07
N ILE A 171 25.31 -13.19 13.55
CA ILE A 171 24.88 -13.26 12.16
C ILE A 171 26.04 -12.77 11.29
N ASP A 172 26.39 -13.57 10.31
CA ASP A 172 27.21 -13.15 9.18
C ASP A 172 26.26 -12.50 8.17
N GLU A 173 26.08 -11.19 8.29
CA GLU A 173 25.10 -10.44 7.53
C GLU A 173 25.30 -10.62 6.02
N GLU A 174 26.53 -10.51 5.53
CA GLU A 174 26.84 -10.65 4.11
C GLU A 174 26.44 -12.03 3.55
N LEU A 175 26.71 -13.10 4.31
CA LEU A 175 26.32 -14.45 3.91
C LEU A 175 24.81 -14.65 4.03
N PHE A 176 24.18 -14.08 5.07
CA PHE A 176 22.76 -14.22 5.31
C PHE A 176 21.95 -13.53 4.20
N ASP A 177 22.30 -12.29 3.84
CA ASP A 177 21.69 -11.52 2.77
C ASP A 177 21.88 -12.20 1.41
N SER A 178 23.08 -12.71 1.14
CA SER A 178 23.36 -13.50 -0.07
C SER A 178 22.46 -14.74 -0.18
N VAL A 179 22.26 -15.46 0.94
CA VAL A 179 21.39 -16.65 0.96
C VAL A 179 19.94 -16.27 0.78
N PHE A 180 19.51 -15.17 1.38
CA PHE A 180 18.16 -14.66 1.22
C PHE A 180 17.88 -14.22 -0.22
N PHE A 181 18.74 -13.41 -0.81
CA PHE A 181 18.63 -12.95 -2.18
C PHE A 181 18.57 -14.13 -3.18
N ASP A 182 19.46 -15.11 -3.02
CA ASP A 182 19.44 -16.35 -3.82
C ASP A 182 18.15 -17.16 -3.66
N TYR A 183 17.49 -17.04 -2.51
CA TYR A 183 16.24 -17.75 -2.23
C TYR A 183 15.03 -17.01 -2.78
N ASP A 184 14.97 -15.72 -2.60
CA ASP A 184 13.86 -14.86 -3.02
C ASP A 184 13.77 -14.79 -4.54
N SER A 185 14.91 -14.62 -5.21
CA SER A 185 14.97 -14.62 -6.68
C SER A 185 14.50 -15.92 -7.35
N LYS A 186 14.43 -17.03 -6.59
CA LYS A 186 13.90 -18.31 -7.05
C LYS A 186 12.42 -18.53 -6.75
N SER A 187 11.84 -17.76 -5.84
CA SER A 187 10.43 -17.85 -5.48
C SER A 187 9.53 -17.05 -6.41
N ASP A 188 10.07 -16.10 -7.14
CA ASP A 188 9.35 -15.21 -8.05
C ASP A 188 9.07 -15.83 -9.43
N GLY A 189 8.66 -17.08 -9.46
CA GLY A 189 8.41 -17.83 -10.70
C GLY A 189 7.27 -17.34 -11.59
N ASP A 190 6.46 -16.39 -11.13
CA ASP A 190 5.33 -15.82 -11.88
C ASP A 190 5.42 -14.29 -11.91
N ASN A 191 6.20 -13.74 -12.83
CA ASN A 191 6.18 -12.30 -13.12
C ASN A 191 4.90 -11.96 -13.92
N ASP A 192 3.76 -12.06 -13.24
CA ASP A 192 2.44 -11.82 -13.82
C ASP A 192 1.90 -10.38 -13.55
N GLY A 193 2.75 -9.49 -13.02
CA GLY A 193 2.44 -8.09 -12.73
C GLY A 193 1.61 -7.87 -11.46
N TYR A 194 1.59 -8.85 -10.53
CA TYR A 194 0.87 -8.74 -9.26
C TYR A 194 1.80 -8.61 -8.04
N HIS A 195 3.06 -8.23 -8.23
CA HIS A 195 4.02 -8.26 -7.12
C HIS A 195 4.10 -6.95 -6.34
N GLU A 196 3.70 -5.85 -6.94
CA GLU A 196 4.05 -4.51 -6.50
C GLU A 196 2.94 -3.88 -5.66
N HIS A 197 1.67 -3.94 -6.09
CA HIS A 197 0.55 -3.34 -5.37
C HIS A 197 -0.22 -4.39 -4.56
N ARG A 198 -0.58 -4.06 -3.30
CA ARG A 198 -1.29 -5.03 -2.46
C ARG A 198 -2.02 -4.42 -1.26
N LEU A 199 -2.91 -5.22 -0.68
CA LEU A 199 -3.54 -5.00 0.62
C LEU A 199 -3.30 -6.24 1.49
N GLY A 200 -3.04 -6.04 2.77
CA GLY A 200 -2.61 -7.13 3.66
C GLY A 200 -1.22 -7.66 3.31
N GLY A 201 -0.78 -8.69 4.03
CA GLY A 201 0.56 -9.23 3.87
C GLY A 201 1.64 -8.36 4.49
N TYR A 202 2.81 -8.31 3.86
CA TYR A 202 3.98 -7.59 4.32
C TYR A 202 4.36 -6.48 3.33
N PRO A 203 4.89 -5.34 3.82
CA PRO A 203 5.30 -4.24 2.97
C PRO A 203 6.64 -4.48 2.30
N PHE A 204 6.89 -3.65 1.29
CA PHE A 204 8.19 -3.38 0.73
C PHE A 204 8.52 -1.88 0.91
N PHE A 205 9.79 -1.54 0.99
CA PHE A 205 10.32 -0.17 1.09
C PHE A 205 11.54 -0.04 0.20
N THR A 206 11.80 1.17 -0.30
CA THR A 206 13.05 1.46 -1.02
C THR A 206 14.17 1.88 -0.07
N GLN A 207 13.83 2.38 1.13
CA GLN A 207 14.80 2.84 2.13
C GLN A 207 14.69 2.04 3.43
N PHE A 208 13.65 2.25 4.24
CA PHE A 208 13.50 1.58 5.53
C PHE A 208 12.04 1.57 6.00
N ASP A 209 11.71 0.61 6.85
CA ASP A 209 10.40 0.53 7.49
C ASP A 209 10.28 1.61 8.59
N PRO A 210 9.32 2.54 8.50
CA PRO A 210 9.11 3.58 9.52
C PRO A 210 8.42 3.03 10.77
N ARG A 211 7.99 1.77 10.76
CA ARG A 211 7.32 1.13 11.89
C ARG A 211 8.34 0.55 12.86
N ASP A 212 7.91 0.40 14.10
CA ASP A 212 8.64 -0.25 15.17
C ASP A 212 7.65 -0.93 16.14
N ASP A 213 8.16 -1.58 17.18
CA ASP A 213 7.35 -2.26 18.19
C ASP A 213 6.46 -1.31 19.02
N GLU A 214 6.70 0.01 18.97
CA GLU A 214 5.98 0.99 19.79
C GLU A 214 4.74 1.53 19.06
N ASN A 215 4.75 1.63 17.72
CA ASN A 215 3.69 2.30 16.97
C ASN A 215 2.49 1.43 16.57
N GLN A 216 2.55 0.12 16.78
CA GLN A 216 1.45 -0.84 16.64
C GLN A 216 0.69 -0.82 15.29
N HIS A 217 1.34 -0.41 14.19
CA HIS A 217 0.76 -0.37 12.85
C HIS A 217 1.14 -1.63 12.06
N GLU A 218 0.73 -2.79 12.56
CA GLU A 218 1.18 -4.08 12.04
C GLU A 218 0.51 -4.53 10.74
N ILE A 219 -0.62 -3.92 10.36
CA ILE A 219 -1.37 -4.30 9.16
C ILE A 219 -1.07 -3.35 8.00
N LEU A 220 -0.61 -3.90 6.89
CA LEU A 220 -0.50 -3.19 5.63
C LEU A 220 -1.90 -2.96 5.05
N LEU A 221 -2.38 -1.72 5.11
CA LEU A 221 -3.70 -1.35 4.63
C LEU A 221 -3.73 -1.19 3.11
N LEU A 222 -2.70 -0.56 2.54
CA LEU A 222 -2.46 -0.43 1.10
C LEU A 222 -0.97 -0.21 0.86
N GLN A 223 -0.42 -0.91 -0.12
CA GLN A 223 0.84 -0.61 -0.78
C GLN A 223 0.57 -0.25 -2.23
N LEU A 224 1.10 0.88 -2.66
CA LEU A 224 1.04 1.33 -4.04
C LEU A 224 2.46 1.65 -4.50
N ASP A 225 3.00 0.84 -5.39
CA ASP A 225 4.36 0.94 -5.91
C ASP A 225 4.41 1.85 -7.14
N SER A 226 5.59 2.31 -7.51
CA SER A 226 5.81 2.87 -8.84
C SER A 226 5.59 1.80 -9.89
N ASP A 227 4.92 2.14 -10.98
CA ASP A 227 4.49 1.20 -12.00
C ASP A 227 4.81 1.74 -13.39
N PHE A 228 5.54 0.93 -14.15
CA PHE A 228 6.06 1.27 -15.47
C PHE A 228 5.52 0.29 -16.50
N LYS A 229 5.09 0.81 -17.65
CA LYS A 229 4.68 -0.02 -18.76
C LYS A 229 5.03 0.60 -20.10
N ASP A 230 5.69 -0.20 -20.97
CA ASP A 230 6.06 0.18 -22.34
C ASP A 230 6.91 1.47 -22.43
N GLY A 231 7.55 1.88 -21.32
CA GLY A 231 8.35 3.10 -21.20
C GLY A 231 7.60 4.31 -20.69
N ASP A 232 6.32 4.15 -20.33
CA ASP A 232 5.50 5.18 -19.68
C ASP A 232 5.35 4.89 -18.18
N ASP A 233 5.41 5.95 -17.38
CA ASP A 233 5.18 5.93 -15.94
C ASP A 233 3.67 5.99 -15.68
N ARG A 234 3.08 4.91 -15.16
CA ARG A 234 1.68 4.89 -14.77
C ARG A 234 1.50 5.39 -13.34
N ILE A 235 2.43 5.01 -12.47
CA ILE A 235 2.55 5.50 -11.10
C ILE A 235 4.02 5.81 -10.86
N MET A 236 4.32 6.98 -10.27
CA MET A 236 5.68 7.38 -9.96
C MET A 236 5.74 8.06 -8.59
N TRP A 237 6.35 7.41 -7.62
CA TRP A 237 6.66 7.96 -6.31
C TRP A 237 8.10 8.47 -6.29
N GLY A 238 8.28 9.78 -6.47
CA GLY A 238 9.62 10.36 -6.53
C GLY A 238 10.51 9.70 -7.59
N ASP A 239 11.59 9.06 -7.18
CA ASP A 239 12.50 8.29 -8.06
C ASP A 239 12.26 6.77 -7.86
N ALA A 240 11.22 6.26 -8.51
CA ALA A 240 10.81 4.85 -8.47
C ALA A 240 10.55 4.31 -7.04
N GLY A 241 9.89 5.10 -6.23
CA GLY A 241 9.57 4.77 -4.84
C GLY A 241 8.25 4.03 -4.66
N ILE A 242 7.79 4.00 -3.40
CA ILE A 242 6.63 3.23 -2.97
C ILE A 242 5.85 3.95 -1.87
N GLY A 243 4.53 3.96 -1.96
CA GLY A 243 3.63 4.50 -0.95
C GLY A 243 2.96 3.41 -0.14
N ASN A 244 2.99 3.53 1.18
CA ASN A 244 2.45 2.57 2.12
C ASN A 244 1.50 3.22 3.13
N PHE A 245 0.39 2.54 3.42
CA PHE A 245 -0.55 2.90 4.48
C PHE A 245 -0.68 1.73 5.45
N PHE A 246 -0.58 2.01 6.75
CA PHE A 246 -0.63 1.00 7.79
C PHE A 246 -1.67 1.34 8.86
N ILE A 247 -2.20 0.31 9.52
CA ILE A 247 -3.19 0.46 10.58
C ILE A 247 -2.95 -0.62 11.64
N SER A 248 -3.34 -0.35 12.90
CA SER A 248 -3.35 -1.39 13.91
C SER A 248 -4.49 -2.39 13.67
N SER A 249 -4.32 -3.63 14.11
CA SER A 249 -5.38 -4.64 14.02
C SER A 249 -6.61 -4.25 14.84
N GLU A 250 -6.44 -3.52 15.93
CA GLU A 250 -7.54 -3.01 16.75
C GLU A 250 -8.35 -1.95 16.02
N ASP A 251 -7.69 -0.92 15.46
CA ASP A 251 -8.34 0.16 14.74
C ASP A 251 -9.01 -0.34 13.45
N LEU A 252 -8.37 -1.28 12.73
CA LEU A 252 -8.99 -1.93 11.57
C LEU A 252 -10.29 -2.67 11.93
N LYS A 253 -10.31 -3.44 13.02
CA LYS A 253 -11.50 -4.13 13.51
C LYS A 253 -12.60 -3.16 13.94
N ASN A 254 -12.21 -2.04 14.52
CA ASN A 254 -13.13 -0.97 14.94
C ASN A 254 -13.57 -0.07 13.78
N ARG A 255 -13.00 -0.25 12.58
CA ARG A 255 -13.21 0.64 11.41
C ARG A 255 -12.80 2.09 11.71
N ASP A 256 -11.82 2.28 12.59
CA ASP A 256 -11.24 3.59 12.92
C ASP A 256 -10.04 3.90 12.02
N PHE A 257 -10.30 4.45 10.86
CA PHE A 257 -9.26 4.84 9.89
C PHE A 257 -8.66 6.23 10.17
N THR A 258 -8.94 6.82 11.32
CA THR A 258 -8.36 8.12 11.71
C THR A 258 -6.93 8.01 12.22
N LYS A 259 -6.46 6.78 12.51
CA LYS A 259 -5.14 6.47 13.08
C LYS A 259 -4.25 5.68 12.12
N VAL A 260 -4.40 5.90 10.84
CA VAL A 260 -3.53 5.30 9.82
C VAL A 260 -2.15 5.95 9.87
N LEU A 261 -1.09 5.15 9.72
CA LEU A 261 0.25 5.62 9.46
C LEU A 261 0.45 5.59 7.94
N TYR A 262 0.87 6.70 7.38
CA TYR A 262 1.25 6.82 5.98
C TYR A 262 2.74 7.07 5.86
N ASN A 263 3.35 6.42 4.90
CA ASN A 263 4.74 6.63 4.51
C ASN A 263 4.90 6.42 3.02
N TRP A 264 5.83 7.15 2.41
CA TRP A 264 6.38 6.83 1.12
C TRP A 264 7.87 7.11 1.13
N ASP A 265 8.62 6.36 0.34
CA ASP A 265 10.05 6.53 0.15
C ASP A 265 10.43 6.26 -1.31
N CYS A 266 11.59 6.75 -1.73
CA CYS A 266 12.12 6.54 -3.07
C CYS A 266 13.64 6.36 -3.05
N GLY A 267 14.21 5.98 -4.20
CA GLY A 267 15.64 5.71 -4.37
C GLY A 267 16.55 6.94 -4.23
#